data_4eb16041760c00982388ee47e3530ca3
#
_entry.id   4eb16041760c00982388ee47e3530ca3
#
_cell.length_a   1.000
_cell.length_b   1.000
_cell.length_c   1.000
_cell.angle_alpha   90.00
_cell.angle_beta   90.00
_cell.angle_gamma   90.00
#
_symmetry.space_group_name_H-M   'P 1'
#
loop_
_entity.id
_entity.type
_entity.pdbx_description
1 polymer ?
#
loop_
_entity_poly.entity_id
_entity_poly.type
_entity_poly.pdbx_seq_one_letter_code
_entity_poly.pdbx_strand_id
1 'polypeptide(L)'
;EWGFEGLVISDWFAAKETLENALGGLDLEMPGPSRVWGDALRQAVTDGLVPESVLDDKVRRLLRVLQWSGRLDSPTDAPERSVDIAGHRAVAYQTAVEGMVLLKNEGVLPLARSSIQKLAVIGPNVRHFRVMGGGSSALKPHYISAPLSALRERYRGMDVSAQTGCPTFKYIPEPERDLLTPAREVGEALDDAARGLRVRFYADLERTQLIRQRIISQSTVHASLLAGAANAMTLDGEYLCETAGDYTFGLLSTGRAKMRVDDEILIDNWTAPQPGDAFFMQGSTEVRGSRFFEAGKRIRVEIEFEVSADTMFKGLRYGILEPQFLDPISEAVTLASASDACILMVGTNDDWETEGNDRDTLSLPGAQDELIARVLAVNPNTVVVNNSGAPISMPWVDQAPAILQCWFPGQEFGRALMDLL
;
A
#
# COMPACT_ATOMS: atom_id res chain seq x y z
N GLU A 1 -18.01 33.11 9.84
CA GLU A 1 -19.42 32.78 9.85
C GLU A 1 -19.76 31.55 10.70
N TRP A 2 -18.86 30.53 10.76
CA TRP A 2 -19.08 29.31 11.53
C TRP A 2 -18.53 29.34 12.96
N GLY A 3 -17.94 30.47 13.39
CA GLY A 3 -17.33 30.59 14.70
C GLY A 3 -16.06 29.74 14.90
N PHE A 4 -15.41 29.28 13.80
CA PHE A 4 -14.18 28.51 13.88
C PHE A 4 -13.01 29.39 14.31
N GLU A 5 -12.43 29.09 15.44
CA GLU A 5 -11.33 29.86 16.05
C GLU A 5 -9.93 29.29 15.80
N GLY A 6 -9.85 28.12 15.21
CA GLY A 6 -8.61 27.43 14.90
C GLY A 6 -7.88 27.99 13.68
N LEU A 7 -6.89 27.24 13.20
CA LEU A 7 -6.03 27.54 12.06
C LEU A 7 -6.49 26.76 10.84
N VAL A 8 -6.63 27.42 9.69
CA VAL A 8 -6.91 26.78 8.40
C VAL A 8 -5.59 26.56 7.67
N ILE A 9 -5.22 25.29 7.44
CA ILE A 9 -4.00 24.86 6.75
C ILE A 9 -4.39 24.30 5.38
N SER A 10 -3.64 24.65 4.34
CA SER A 10 -3.83 24.02 3.04
C SER A 10 -3.40 22.55 3.08
N ASP A 11 -4.02 21.72 2.28
CA ASP A 11 -3.42 20.47 1.87
C ASP A 11 -2.12 20.73 1.07
N TRP A 12 -1.26 19.71 0.92
CA TRP A 12 0.00 19.81 0.18
C TRP A 12 -0.24 20.30 -1.24
N PHE A 13 0.36 21.44 -1.60
CA PHE A 13 0.30 22.05 -2.92
C PHE A 13 -1.12 22.45 -3.38
N ALA A 14 -2.10 22.47 -2.50
CA ALA A 14 -3.49 22.82 -2.83
C ALA A 14 -3.68 24.34 -3.01
N ALA A 15 -2.87 25.17 -2.37
CA ALA A 15 -2.90 26.61 -2.58
C ALA A 15 -2.42 26.94 -4.02
N LYS A 16 -3.25 27.66 -4.80
CA LYS A 16 -2.97 27.99 -6.21
C LYS A 16 -2.76 29.49 -6.44
N GLU A 17 -3.44 30.34 -5.67
CA GLU A 17 -3.47 31.78 -5.88
C GLU A 17 -3.05 32.52 -4.62
N THR A 18 -2.38 33.67 -4.77
CA THR A 18 -1.87 34.46 -3.64
C THR A 18 -3.01 35.20 -2.91
N LEU A 19 -3.77 36.00 -3.65
CA LEU A 19 -4.77 36.92 -3.10
C LEU A 19 -6.00 36.17 -2.59
N GLU A 20 -6.53 35.30 -3.41
CA GLU A 20 -7.76 34.53 -3.12
C GLU A 20 -7.59 33.66 -1.87
N ASN A 21 -6.44 32.99 -1.73
CA ASN A 21 -6.14 32.21 -0.53
C ASN A 21 -5.96 33.10 0.70
N ALA A 22 -5.28 34.24 0.55
CA ALA A 22 -5.07 35.16 1.66
C ALA A 22 -6.37 35.77 2.16
N LEU A 23 -7.20 36.26 1.25
CA LEU A 23 -8.51 36.90 1.56
C LEU A 23 -9.59 35.88 1.90
N GLY A 24 -9.50 34.67 1.35
CA GLY A 24 -10.42 33.55 1.56
C GLY A 24 -10.31 32.85 2.90
N GLY A 25 -9.30 33.19 3.73
CA GLY A 25 -9.17 32.68 5.10
C GLY A 25 -8.21 31.52 5.28
N LEU A 26 -7.38 31.16 4.28
CA LEU A 26 -6.23 30.26 4.49
C LEU A 26 -5.25 30.95 5.43
N ASP A 27 -4.77 30.25 6.46
CA ASP A 27 -3.86 30.80 7.46
C ASP A 27 -2.43 30.32 7.28
N LEU A 28 -2.23 29.10 6.74
CA LEU A 28 -0.91 28.51 6.51
C LEU A 28 -0.89 27.72 5.19
N GLU A 29 0.05 28.08 4.31
CA GLU A 29 0.35 27.32 3.09
C GLU A 29 1.29 26.15 3.37
N MET A 30 0.95 24.97 2.90
CA MET A 30 1.76 23.76 3.02
C MET A 30 2.05 23.12 1.65
N PRO A 31 3.18 22.39 1.51
CA PRO A 31 4.34 22.38 2.41
C PRO A 31 5.25 23.58 2.16
N GLY A 32 6.21 23.84 3.05
CA GLY A 32 7.31 24.75 2.74
C GLY A 32 8.35 24.14 1.77
N PRO A 33 9.13 24.97 1.03
CA PRO A 33 9.02 26.44 0.99
C PRO A 33 7.73 26.90 0.26
N SER A 34 7.24 28.08 0.65
CA SER A 34 6.03 28.68 0.06
C SER A 34 6.11 28.80 -1.46
N ARG A 35 5.01 28.48 -2.15
CA ARG A 35 4.92 28.54 -3.62
C ARG A 35 4.09 29.71 -4.13
N VAL A 36 3.00 30.01 -3.43
CA VAL A 36 2.07 31.08 -3.81
C VAL A 36 2.11 32.25 -2.83
N TRP A 37 2.64 32.05 -1.63
CA TRP A 37 2.82 33.12 -0.64
C TRP A 37 4.30 33.56 -0.56
N GLY A 38 4.87 33.69 0.63
CA GLY A 38 6.23 34.18 0.79
C GLY A 38 6.38 35.62 0.24
N ASP A 39 7.29 35.80 -0.72
CA ASP A 39 7.55 37.11 -1.33
C ASP A 39 6.34 37.65 -2.10
N ALA A 40 5.55 36.80 -2.75
CA ALA A 40 4.33 37.22 -3.46
C ALA A 40 3.28 37.82 -2.50
N LEU A 41 3.05 37.17 -1.35
CA LEU A 41 2.12 37.70 -0.34
C LEU A 41 2.66 38.97 0.30
N ARG A 42 3.96 39.02 0.58
CA ARG A 42 4.62 40.26 1.09
C ARG A 42 4.41 41.41 0.12
N GLN A 43 4.60 41.19 -1.18
CA GLN A 43 4.39 42.21 -2.20
C GLN A 43 2.93 42.64 -2.27
N ALA A 44 1.98 41.68 -2.23
CA ALA A 44 0.56 41.98 -2.24
C ALA A 44 0.11 42.87 -1.07
N VAL A 45 0.70 42.71 0.11
CA VAL A 45 0.46 43.59 1.26
C VAL A 45 1.07 44.95 1.02
N THR A 46 2.31 45.02 0.51
CA THR A 46 3.01 46.30 0.19
C THR A 46 2.22 47.12 -0.83
N ASP A 47 1.60 46.47 -1.82
CA ASP A 47 0.79 47.09 -2.88
C ASP A 47 -0.63 47.42 -2.39
N GLY A 48 -0.98 47.10 -1.15
CA GLY A 48 -2.31 47.36 -0.58
C GLY A 48 -3.43 46.44 -1.09
N LEU A 49 -3.08 45.36 -1.78
CA LEU A 49 -4.03 44.36 -2.30
C LEU A 49 -4.54 43.42 -1.21
N VAL A 50 -3.72 43.17 -0.19
CA VAL A 50 -4.07 42.42 1.03
C VAL A 50 -3.87 43.32 2.24
N PRO A 51 -4.93 43.62 3.01
CA PRO A 51 -4.78 44.42 4.24
C PRO A 51 -3.87 43.74 5.25
N GLU A 52 -3.01 44.49 5.92
CA GLU A 52 -2.13 43.96 6.99
C GLU A 52 -2.91 43.28 8.12
N SER A 53 -4.13 43.77 8.41
CA SER A 53 -5.04 43.14 9.39
C SER A 53 -5.42 41.69 9.06
N VAL A 54 -5.37 41.30 7.78
CA VAL A 54 -5.58 39.91 7.35
C VAL A 54 -4.40 39.04 7.78
N LEU A 55 -3.15 39.55 7.65
CA LEU A 55 -1.97 38.84 8.16
C LEU A 55 -1.99 38.75 9.69
N ASP A 56 -2.37 39.82 10.36
CA ASP A 56 -2.48 39.84 11.82
C ASP A 56 -3.47 38.78 12.34
N ASP A 57 -4.61 38.57 11.64
CA ASP A 57 -5.54 37.51 12.03
C ASP A 57 -4.95 36.11 11.84
N LYS A 58 -4.26 35.86 10.72
CA LYS A 58 -3.57 34.59 10.47
C LYS A 58 -2.50 34.30 11.53
N VAL A 59 -1.69 35.30 11.86
CA VAL A 59 -0.67 35.18 12.90
C VAL A 59 -1.29 34.91 14.27
N ARG A 60 -2.41 35.61 14.62
CA ARG A 60 -3.15 35.34 15.88
C ARG A 60 -3.67 33.91 15.95
N ARG A 61 -4.20 33.38 14.85
CA ARG A 61 -4.67 31.99 14.77
C ARG A 61 -3.54 30.99 14.94
N LEU A 62 -2.41 31.23 14.28
CA LEU A 62 -1.21 30.41 14.45
C LEU A 62 -0.70 30.43 15.89
N LEU A 63 -0.55 31.61 16.49
CA LEU A 63 -0.12 31.78 17.88
C LEU A 63 -1.07 31.11 18.86
N ARG A 64 -2.39 31.18 18.60
CA ARG A 64 -3.41 30.51 19.42
C ARG A 64 -3.24 29.00 19.41
N VAL A 65 -3.01 28.39 18.24
CA VAL A 65 -2.73 26.92 18.13
C VAL A 65 -1.44 26.57 18.83
N LEU A 66 -0.37 27.36 18.70
CA LEU A 66 0.88 27.18 19.42
C LEU A 66 0.67 27.26 20.94
N GLN A 67 -0.19 28.19 21.41
CA GLN A 67 -0.55 28.29 22.82
C GLN A 67 -1.35 27.06 23.28
N TRP A 68 -2.37 26.66 22.55
CA TRP A 68 -3.19 25.48 22.89
C TRP A 68 -2.37 24.17 22.94
N SER A 69 -1.37 24.05 22.07
CA SER A 69 -0.48 22.91 22.04
C SER A 69 0.64 22.96 23.08
N GLY A 70 0.76 24.06 23.84
CA GLY A 70 1.85 24.27 24.81
C GLY A 70 3.21 24.58 24.16
N ARG A 71 3.26 24.81 22.84
CA ARG A 71 4.51 25.04 22.11
C ARG A 71 5.15 26.42 22.40
N LEU A 72 4.36 27.38 22.85
CA LEU A 72 4.91 28.68 23.30
C LEU A 72 5.74 28.53 24.60
N ASP A 73 5.29 27.64 25.50
CA ASP A 73 5.97 27.41 26.78
C ASP A 73 7.09 26.36 26.67
N SER A 74 6.97 25.44 25.69
CA SER A 74 7.96 24.38 25.44
C SER A 74 8.28 24.28 23.94
N PRO A 75 9.12 25.18 23.41
CA PRO A 75 9.39 25.29 21.99
C PRO A 75 10.30 24.17 21.44
N THR A 76 10.95 23.38 22.30
CA THR A 76 11.84 22.30 21.89
C THR A 76 11.07 21.13 21.30
N ASP A 77 11.60 20.54 20.23
CA ASP A 77 11.03 19.34 19.64
C ASP A 77 11.13 18.16 20.62
N ALA A 78 9.97 17.57 20.91
CA ALA A 78 9.95 16.29 21.59
C ALA A 78 10.41 15.19 20.61
N PRO A 79 11.15 14.17 21.08
CA PRO A 79 11.49 13.04 20.22
C PRO A 79 10.23 12.34 19.72
N GLU A 80 10.25 11.95 18.46
CA GLU A 80 9.18 11.13 17.89
C GLU A 80 9.11 9.80 18.65
N ARG A 81 7.90 9.39 18.99
CA ARG A 81 7.65 8.16 19.74
C ARG A 81 6.37 7.47 19.28
N SER A 82 6.41 6.15 19.29
CA SER A 82 5.26 5.28 19.02
C SER A 82 5.00 4.43 20.27
N VAL A 83 3.76 4.40 20.73
CA VAL A 83 3.39 3.72 21.98
C VAL A 83 2.23 2.77 21.73
N ASP A 84 2.43 1.50 22.09
CA ASP A 84 1.40 0.45 22.02
C ASP A 84 0.68 0.34 23.36
N ILE A 85 -0.54 0.85 23.42
CA ILE A 85 -1.33 0.95 24.66
C ILE A 85 -2.57 0.05 24.56
N ALA A 86 -2.84 -0.76 25.57
CA ALA A 86 -3.99 -1.66 25.63
C ALA A 86 -5.34 -0.97 25.41
N GLY A 87 -5.51 0.25 25.96
CA GLY A 87 -6.71 1.06 25.72
C GLY A 87 -6.90 1.45 24.25
N HIS A 88 -5.82 1.80 23.53
CA HIS A 88 -5.87 2.10 22.11
C HIS A 88 -6.21 0.87 21.27
N ARG A 89 -5.68 -0.31 21.63
CA ARG A 89 -6.05 -1.58 20.98
C ARG A 89 -7.54 -1.90 21.16
N ALA A 90 -8.10 -1.65 22.35
CA ALA A 90 -9.51 -1.86 22.61
C ALA A 90 -10.40 -0.95 21.75
N VAL A 91 -10.03 0.33 21.63
CA VAL A 91 -10.74 1.27 20.75
C VAL A 91 -10.62 0.84 19.29
N ALA A 92 -9.42 0.49 18.80
CA ALA A 92 -9.20 0.01 17.43
C ALA A 92 -10.05 -1.23 17.12
N TYR A 93 -10.10 -2.18 18.03
CA TYR A 93 -10.93 -3.37 17.92
C TYR A 93 -12.43 -3.03 17.84
N GLN A 94 -12.93 -2.21 18.76
CA GLN A 94 -14.34 -1.82 18.79
C GLN A 94 -14.72 -1.05 17.52
N THR A 95 -13.88 -0.12 17.08
CA THR A 95 -14.07 0.61 15.82
C THR A 95 -14.13 -0.35 14.63
N ALA A 96 -13.26 -1.36 14.58
CA ALA A 96 -13.28 -2.37 13.53
C ALA A 96 -14.57 -3.19 13.51
N VAL A 97 -15.04 -3.65 14.69
CA VAL A 97 -16.31 -4.40 14.79
C VAL A 97 -17.51 -3.55 14.38
N GLU A 98 -17.63 -2.33 14.92
CA GLU A 98 -18.77 -1.45 14.66
C GLU A 98 -18.75 -0.83 13.25
N GLY A 99 -17.57 -0.73 12.63
CA GLY A 99 -17.40 -0.22 11.27
C GLY A 99 -17.79 -1.20 10.17
N MET A 100 -17.73 -2.51 10.45
CA MET A 100 -18.14 -3.53 9.47
C MET A 100 -19.66 -3.57 9.34
N VAL A 101 -20.14 -3.79 8.09
CA VAL A 101 -21.57 -3.73 7.77
C VAL A 101 -22.04 -5.07 7.21
N LEU A 102 -23.01 -5.70 7.86
CA LEU A 102 -23.70 -6.88 7.35
C LEU A 102 -24.71 -6.43 6.28
N LEU A 103 -24.35 -6.57 5.01
CA LEU A 103 -25.19 -6.14 3.88
C LEU A 103 -26.32 -7.13 3.59
N LYS A 104 -26.05 -8.43 3.76
CA LYS A 104 -27.01 -9.52 3.49
C LYS A 104 -26.73 -10.70 4.40
N ASN A 105 -27.79 -11.35 4.90
CA ASN A 105 -27.68 -12.63 5.61
C ASN A 105 -28.99 -13.43 5.49
N GLU A 106 -28.96 -14.51 4.77
CA GLU A 106 -30.08 -15.45 4.57
C GLU A 106 -29.95 -16.68 5.50
N GLY A 107 -29.40 -16.50 6.69
CA GLY A 107 -29.29 -17.52 7.73
C GLY A 107 -27.98 -18.31 7.69
N VAL A 108 -26.96 -17.86 6.96
CA VAL A 108 -25.61 -18.46 6.99
C VAL A 108 -24.83 -18.01 8.21
N LEU A 109 -24.98 -16.75 8.61
CA LEU A 109 -24.34 -16.20 9.81
C LEU A 109 -25.30 -16.23 11.02
N PRO A 110 -24.78 -16.50 12.23
CA PRO A 110 -23.40 -16.84 12.55
C PRO A 110 -23.02 -18.26 12.11
N LEU A 111 -21.76 -18.46 11.74
CA LEU A 111 -21.24 -19.77 11.37
C LEU A 111 -21.24 -20.70 12.58
N ALA A 112 -22.13 -21.70 12.57
CA ALA A 112 -22.28 -22.62 13.68
C ALA A 112 -21.10 -23.59 13.78
N ARG A 113 -20.22 -23.39 14.72
CA ARG A 113 -19.03 -24.23 14.93
C ARG A 113 -19.32 -25.72 15.04
N SER A 114 -20.50 -26.09 15.58
CA SER A 114 -20.89 -27.49 15.76
C SER A 114 -21.22 -28.22 14.45
N SER A 115 -21.52 -27.48 13.37
CA SER A 115 -21.88 -28.02 12.07
C SER A 115 -20.75 -27.98 11.03
N ILE A 116 -19.61 -27.38 11.37
CA ILE A 116 -18.47 -27.20 10.46
C ILE A 116 -17.32 -28.09 10.90
N GLN A 117 -16.85 -28.98 10.04
CA GLN A 117 -15.62 -29.76 10.19
C GLN A 117 -14.53 -29.28 9.23
N LYS A 118 -14.97 -28.85 8.03
CA LYS A 118 -14.09 -28.32 6.98
C LYS A 118 -14.55 -26.93 6.58
N LEU A 119 -13.64 -25.96 6.74
CA LEU A 119 -13.86 -24.58 6.38
C LEU A 119 -12.91 -24.16 5.25
N ALA A 120 -13.47 -23.78 4.11
CA ALA A 120 -12.71 -23.16 3.03
C ALA A 120 -12.54 -21.65 3.29
N VAL A 121 -11.34 -21.14 3.10
CA VAL A 121 -11.04 -19.71 3.15
C VAL A 121 -10.42 -19.32 1.80
N ILE A 122 -11.21 -18.69 0.95
CA ILE A 122 -10.89 -18.49 -0.46
C ILE A 122 -10.83 -17.02 -0.78
N GLY A 123 -10.02 -16.66 -1.75
CA GLY A 123 -9.92 -15.30 -2.30
C GLY A 123 -8.57 -14.63 -2.09
N PRO A 124 -8.27 -13.62 -2.91
CA PRO A 124 -6.98 -12.95 -2.87
C PRO A 124 -6.72 -12.23 -1.55
N ASN A 125 -7.77 -11.67 -0.92
CA ASN A 125 -7.64 -10.97 0.36
C ASN A 125 -7.47 -11.90 1.57
N VAL A 126 -7.41 -13.22 1.39
CA VAL A 126 -7.00 -14.17 2.45
C VAL A 126 -5.55 -13.94 2.85
N ARG A 127 -4.66 -13.74 1.86
CA ARG A 127 -3.23 -13.47 2.08
C ARG A 127 -2.88 -11.99 1.96
N HIS A 128 -3.54 -11.30 1.03
CA HIS A 128 -3.27 -9.89 0.69
C HIS A 128 -4.38 -8.97 1.19
N PHE A 129 -4.95 -9.28 2.37
CA PHE A 129 -5.93 -8.42 3.02
C PHE A 129 -5.32 -7.03 3.32
N ARG A 130 -6.19 -6.01 3.36
CA ARG A 130 -5.79 -4.64 3.66
C ARG A 130 -6.44 -4.15 4.93
N VAL A 131 -5.65 -3.42 5.72
CA VAL A 131 -6.08 -2.82 6.99
C VAL A 131 -6.22 -1.31 6.87
N MET A 132 -5.61 -0.73 5.83
CA MET A 132 -5.65 0.70 5.51
C MET A 132 -5.41 0.92 4.03
N GLY A 133 -5.71 2.11 3.52
CA GLY A 133 -5.38 2.53 2.15
C GLY A 133 -3.89 2.78 1.94
N GLY A 134 -3.50 2.93 0.68
CA GLY A 134 -2.14 3.30 0.28
C GLY A 134 -1.90 4.82 0.31
N GLY A 135 -0.70 5.23 -0.11
CA GLY A 135 -0.29 6.64 -0.12
C GLY A 135 0.04 7.19 1.26
N SER A 136 -0.27 8.45 1.51
CA SER A 136 0.05 9.14 2.77
C SER A 136 -0.77 8.64 3.97
N SER A 137 -1.86 7.91 3.75
CA SER A 137 -2.65 7.25 4.81
C SER A 137 -1.99 5.99 5.37
N ALA A 138 -0.96 5.46 4.70
CA ALA A 138 -0.30 4.22 5.11
C ALA A 138 0.50 4.41 6.40
N LEU A 139 0.17 3.61 7.40
CA LEU A 139 0.84 3.55 8.70
C LEU A 139 1.57 2.22 8.88
N LYS A 140 2.52 2.18 9.81
CA LYS A 140 3.13 0.94 10.29
C LYS A 140 2.48 0.56 11.62
N PRO A 141 1.48 -0.33 11.64
CA PRO A 141 0.85 -0.77 12.88
C PRO A 141 1.84 -1.57 13.73
N HIS A 142 1.67 -1.54 15.05
CA HIS A 142 2.52 -2.33 15.97
C HIS A 142 2.42 -3.83 15.71
N TYR A 143 1.24 -4.27 15.28
CA TYR A 143 0.95 -5.64 14.85
C TYR A 143 -0.30 -5.62 13.98
N ILE A 144 -0.56 -6.72 13.31
CA ILE A 144 -1.80 -6.94 12.56
C ILE A 144 -2.37 -8.29 12.97
N SER A 145 -3.64 -8.29 13.40
CA SER A 145 -4.43 -9.51 13.54
C SER A 145 -4.88 -9.98 12.17
N ALA A 146 -4.16 -10.97 11.61
CA ALA A 146 -4.43 -11.50 10.28
C ALA A 146 -5.70 -12.38 10.28
N PRO A 147 -6.64 -12.19 9.33
CA PRO A 147 -7.90 -12.95 9.30
C PRO A 147 -7.71 -14.47 9.27
N LEU A 148 -6.84 -15.00 8.40
CA LEU A 148 -6.61 -16.44 8.31
C LEU A 148 -6.04 -17.04 9.61
N SER A 149 -5.15 -16.32 10.29
CA SER A 149 -4.61 -16.76 11.58
C SER A 149 -5.68 -16.76 12.67
N ALA A 150 -6.52 -15.72 12.71
CA ALA A 150 -7.64 -15.62 13.65
C ALA A 150 -8.69 -16.73 13.39
N LEU A 151 -8.99 -17.03 12.11
CA LEU A 151 -9.87 -18.15 11.73
C LEU A 151 -9.31 -19.49 12.22
N ARG A 152 -8.04 -19.77 11.96
CA ARG A 152 -7.39 -21.02 12.41
C ARG A 152 -7.38 -21.16 13.93
N GLU A 153 -7.26 -20.07 14.65
CA GLU A 153 -7.36 -20.07 16.10
C GLU A 153 -8.80 -20.31 16.58
N ARG A 154 -9.77 -19.60 16.02
CA ARG A 154 -11.22 -19.72 16.34
C ARG A 154 -11.74 -21.13 16.07
N TYR A 155 -11.35 -21.71 14.94
CA TYR A 155 -11.76 -23.03 14.49
C TYR A 155 -10.70 -24.11 14.73
N ARG A 156 -9.92 -23.98 15.82
CA ARG A 156 -8.89 -24.96 16.19
C ARG A 156 -9.47 -26.35 16.33
N GLY A 157 -8.83 -27.32 15.67
CA GLY A 157 -9.29 -28.72 15.60
C GLY A 157 -10.18 -29.05 14.41
N MET A 158 -10.49 -28.06 13.58
CA MET A 158 -11.16 -28.25 12.28
C MET A 158 -10.16 -28.11 11.13
N ASP A 159 -10.51 -28.64 9.98
CA ASP A 159 -9.75 -28.40 8.74
C ASP A 159 -10.06 -27.00 8.20
N VAL A 160 -9.09 -26.06 8.32
CA VAL A 160 -9.18 -24.71 7.77
C VAL A 160 -8.19 -24.59 6.62
N SER A 161 -8.67 -24.87 5.43
CA SER A 161 -7.87 -24.84 4.21
C SER A 161 -8.06 -23.54 3.43
N ALA A 162 -6.99 -23.02 2.82
CA ALA A 162 -7.00 -21.72 2.18
C ALA A 162 -6.45 -21.78 0.74
N GLN A 163 -7.12 -21.01 -0.16
CA GLN A 163 -6.73 -20.83 -1.57
C GLN A 163 -6.93 -19.37 -2.00
N THR A 164 -6.00 -18.82 -2.77
CA THR A 164 -6.10 -17.45 -3.28
C THR A 164 -7.15 -17.31 -4.39
N GLY A 165 -7.31 -18.33 -5.23
CA GLY A 165 -8.29 -18.38 -6.31
C GLY A 165 -7.97 -17.53 -7.53
N CYS A 166 -7.60 -16.27 -7.36
CA CYS A 166 -7.17 -15.41 -8.48
C CYS A 166 -6.23 -14.30 -7.98
N PRO A 167 -5.35 -13.78 -8.86
CA PRO A 167 -4.55 -12.61 -8.55
C PRO A 167 -5.37 -11.32 -8.62
N THR A 168 -4.95 -10.28 -7.86
CA THR A 168 -5.56 -8.94 -7.86
C THR A 168 -4.55 -7.80 -8.01
N PHE A 169 -3.28 -8.09 -8.22
CA PHE A 169 -2.25 -7.07 -8.36
C PHE A 169 -2.42 -6.28 -9.68
N LYS A 170 -2.25 -4.97 -9.61
CA LYS A 170 -2.16 -4.06 -10.76
C LYS A 170 -0.75 -4.10 -11.36
N TYR A 171 0.24 -4.08 -10.48
CA TYR A 171 1.67 -4.18 -10.80
C TYR A 171 2.18 -5.55 -10.35
N ILE A 172 3.25 -6.02 -10.98
CA ILE A 172 3.91 -7.27 -10.55
C ILE A 172 4.19 -7.18 -9.05
N PRO A 173 3.79 -8.20 -8.25
CA PRO A 173 3.83 -8.14 -6.80
C PRO A 173 5.25 -8.06 -6.26
N GLU A 174 5.37 -7.56 -5.04
CA GLU A 174 6.64 -7.61 -4.30
C GLU A 174 7.12 -9.05 -4.20
N PRO A 175 8.42 -9.29 -4.44
CA PRO A 175 8.98 -10.62 -4.24
C PRO A 175 8.93 -11.01 -2.76
N GLU A 176 8.80 -12.30 -2.47
CA GLU A 176 8.85 -12.80 -1.10
C GLU A 176 10.22 -12.46 -0.48
N ARG A 177 10.16 -11.79 0.67
CA ARG A 177 11.34 -11.27 1.36
C ARG A 177 12.40 -12.34 1.63
N ASP A 178 11.97 -13.54 2.03
CA ASP A 178 12.86 -14.61 2.45
C ASP A 178 13.63 -15.23 1.27
N LEU A 179 13.17 -14.99 0.04
CA LEU A 179 13.84 -15.41 -1.20
C LEU A 179 14.89 -14.40 -1.69
N LEU A 180 14.92 -13.19 -1.14
CA LEU A 180 15.89 -12.15 -1.48
C LEU A 180 17.11 -12.20 -0.56
N THR A 181 18.29 -12.21 -1.13
CA THR A 181 19.57 -12.10 -0.42
C THR A 181 20.36 -10.92 -0.98
N PRO A 182 20.81 -9.96 -0.14
CA PRO A 182 21.57 -8.82 -0.64
C PRO A 182 22.92 -9.23 -1.20
N ALA A 183 23.40 -8.53 -2.23
CA ALA A 183 24.75 -8.75 -2.77
C ALA A 183 25.81 -8.52 -1.68
N ARG A 184 26.79 -9.40 -1.59
CA ARG A 184 27.92 -9.30 -0.66
C ARG A 184 29.02 -8.45 -1.25
N GLU A 185 29.60 -7.59 -0.43
CA GLU A 185 30.84 -6.89 -0.76
C GLU A 185 32.07 -7.73 -0.36
N VAL A 186 33.16 -7.52 -1.07
CA VAL A 186 34.40 -8.24 -0.78
C VAL A 186 34.90 -7.87 0.62
N GLY A 187 34.99 -8.86 1.50
CA GLY A 187 35.46 -8.67 2.90
C GLY A 187 34.34 -8.21 3.88
N GLU A 188 33.08 -8.13 3.44
CA GLU A 188 31.97 -7.79 4.31
C GLU A 188 31.49 -9.01 5.10
N ALA A 189 31.39 -8.86 6.42
CA ALA A 189 30.70 -9.79 7.29
C ALA A 189 29.18 -9.49 7.25
N LEU A 190 28.51 -9.97 6.21
CA LEU A 190 27.05 -9.85 6.11
C LEU A 190 26.42 -10.90 7.02
N ASP A 191 25.39 -10.48 7.79
CA ASP A 191 24.54 -11.41 8.54
C ASP A 191 23.83 -12.35 7.55
N ASP A 192 23.98 -13.67 7.73
CA ASP A 192 23.34 -14.68 6.88
C ASP A 192 21.79 -14.62 6.97
N ALA A 193 21.25 -13.97 8.00
CA ALA A 193 19.83 -13.67 8.15
C ALA A 193 19.37 -12.43 7.37
N ALA A 194 20.28 -11.63 6.77
CA ALA A 194 19.91 -10.45 6.01
C ALA A 194 19.06 -10.82 4.79
N ARG A 195 17.93 -10.11 4.60
CA ARG A 195 16.98 -10.32 3.51
C ARG A 195 16.66 -9.00 2.82
N GLY A 196 16.55 -9.03 1.49
CA GLY A 196 16.28 -7.87 0.64
C GLY A 196 17.38 -7.61 -0.38
N LEU A 197 17.32 -6.49 -1.09
CA LEU A 197 18.35 -6.00 -1.99
C LEU A 197 19.22 -4.95 -1.31
N ARG A 198 20.49 -4.91 -1.67
CA ARG A 198 21.39 -3.81 -1.30
C ARG A 198 21.10 -2.61 -2.18
N VAL A 199 20.76 -1.50 -1.58
CA VAL A 199 20.48 -0.23 -2.26
C VAL A 199 21.60 0.75 -1.96
N ARG A 200 22.18 1.35 -3.01
CA ARG A 200 23.19 2.40 -2.94
C ARG A 200 22.65 3.67 -3.58
N PHE A 201 22.81 4.80 -2.91
CA PHE A 201 22.39 6.12 -3.34
C PHE A 201 23.61 6.97 -3.66
N TYR A 202 23.62 7.62 -4.83
CA TYR A 202 24.74 8.41 -5.33
C TYR A 202 24.33 9.86 -5.60
N ALA A 203 25.28 10.79 -5.33
CA ALA A 203 25.08 12.20 -5.60
C ALA A 203 25.21 12.55 -7.09
N ASP A 204 25.91 11.72 -7.85
CA ASP A 204 26.20 11.89 -9.28
C ASP A 204 25.62 10.76 -10.13
N LEU A 205 25.39 11.03 -11.42
CA LEU A 205 24.88 10.07 -12.37
C LEU A 205 25.93 8.99 -12.75
N GLU A 206 27.21 9.34 -12.66
CA GLU A 206 28.35 8.46 -12.87
C GLU A 206 28.52 7.41 -11.77
N ARG A 207 27.79 7.54 -10.65
CA ARG A 207 27.80 6.65 -9.47
C ARG A 207 29.15 6.55 -8.80
N THR A 208 29.89 7.66 -8.74
CA THR A 208 31.21 7.75 -8.11
C THR A 208 31.14 8.26 -6.68
N GLN A 209 30.11 9.05 -6.33
CA GLN A 209 29.93 9.69 -5.03
C GLN A 209 28.80 9.03 -4.25
N LEU A 210 29.15 7.99 -3.49
CA LEU A 210 28.20 7.28 -2.62
C LEU A 210 27.77 8.16 -1.46
N ILE A 211 26.47 8.42 -1.33
CA ILE A 211 25.87 9.13 -0.19
C ILE A 211 25.58 8.15 0.94
N ARG A 212 24.94 7.01 0.59
CA ARG A 212 24.40 6.06 1.56
C ARG A 212 24.17 4.69 0.93
N GLN A 213 24.28 3.64 1.75
CA GLN A 213 23.80 2.30 1.39
C GLN A 213 22.93 1.71 2.50
N ARG A 214 22.01 0.83 2.11
CA ARG A 214 21.12 0.09 3.00
C ARG A 214 20.73 -1.25 2.38
N ILE A 215 20.26 -2.17 3.21
CA ILE A 215 19.52 -3.37 2.76
C ILE A 215 18.04 -3.03 2.92
N ILE A 216 17.26 -3.20 1.86
CA ILE A 216 15.85 -2.88 1.79
C ILE A 216 15.09 -4.12 1.29
N SER A 217 14.05 -4.51 2.01
CA SER A 217 13.19 -5.64 1.64
C SER A 217 11.92 -5.20 0.89
N GLN A 218 11.57 -3.91 0.92
CA GLN A 218 10.44 -3.37 0.17
C GLN A 218 10.80 -3.23 -1.31
N SER A 219 9.83 -3.49 -2.19
CA SER A 219 10.00 -3.33 -3.65
C SER A 219 9.82 -1.89 -4.10
N THR A 220 9.12 -1.06 -3.34
CA THR A 220 9.00 0.37 -3.60
C THR A 220 10.07 1.14 -2.84
N VAL A 221 10.94 1.83 -3.57
CA VAL A 221 12.07 2.58 -3.01
C VAL A 221 11.93 4.06 -3.32
N HIS A 222 11.73 4.86 -2.27
CA HIS A 222 11.63 6.32 -2.36
C HIS A 222 12.99 6.97 -2.09
N ALA A 223 13.72 7.33 -3.14
CA ALA A 223 15.04 7.96 -3.03
C ALA A 223 14.98 9.30 -2.30
N SER A 224 13.92 10.11 -2.52
CA SER A 224 13.71 11.39 -1.85
C SER A 224 13.59 11.28 -0.32
N LEU A 225 13.00 10.19 0.18
CA LEU A 225 12.83 9.95 1.62
C LEU A 225 14.09 9.34 2.26
N LEU A 226 14.85 8.55 1.50
CA LEU A 226 15.99 7.79 2.01
C LEU A 226 17.31 8.49 1.85
N ALA A 227 17.46 9.32 0.81
CA ALA A 227 18.68 10.08 0.50
C ALA A 227 18.35 11.30 -0.39
N GLY A 228 17.77 12.34 0.18
CA GLY A 228 17.17 13.50 -0.55
C GLY A 228 18.03 14.16 -1.62
N ALA A 229 19.37 14.07 -1.52
CA ALA A 229 20.32 14.62 -2.51
C ALA A 229 20.75 13.59 -3.59
N ALA A 230 20.15 12.40 -3.62
CA ALA A 230 20.52 11.36 -4.59
C ALA A 230 20.04 11.71 -5.98
N ASN A 231 20.92 11.53 -6.99
CA ASN A 231 20.63 11.65 -8.41
C ASN A 231 20.66 10.30 -9.13
N ALA A 232 21.28 9.29 -8.55
CA ALA A 232 21.27 7.93 -9.05
C ALA A 232 21.16 6.91 -7.91
N MET A 233 20.68 5.70 -8.25
CA MET A 233 20.52 4.61 -7.30
C MET A 233 20.80 3.28 -8.00
N THR A 234 21.38 2.33 -7.26
CA THR A 234 21.49 0.92 -7.68
C THR A 234 20.90 0.01 -6.62
N LEU A 235 20.23 -1.06 -7.06
CA LEU A 235 19.79 -2.17 -6.21
C LEU A 235 20.45 -3.44 -6.73
N ASP A 236 21.01 -4.25 -5.83
CA ASP A 236 21.64 -5.51 -6.23
C ASP A 236 21.48 -6.60 -5.16
N GLY A 237 21.33 -7.82 -5.64
CA GLY A 237 21.19 -9.02 -4.82
C GLY A 237 20.86 -10.27 -5.62
N GLU A 238 20.46 -11.30 -4.90
CA GLU A 238 20.05 -12.58 -5.49
C GLU A 238 18.61 -12.90 -5.11
N TYR A 239 17.90 -13.56 -5.99
CA TYR A 239 16.57 -14.13 -5.75
C TYR A 239 16.63 -15.65 -5.96
N LEU A 240 16.04 -16.41 -5.02
CA LEU A 240 15.93 -17.86 -5.11
C LEU A 240 14.65 -18.24 -5.87
N CYS A 241 14.79 -18.90 -7.02
CA CYS A 241 13.69 -19.48 -7.76
C CYS A 241 13.33 -20.84 -7.13
N GLU A 242 12.28 -20.92 -6.31
CA GLU A 242 11.89 -22.16 -5.65
C GLU A 242 11.21 -23.15 -6.61
N THR A 243 10.50 -22.65 -7.61
CA THR A 243 9.72 -23.43 -8.57
C THR A 243 10.29 -23.28 -9.97
N ALA A 244 10.32 -24.34 -10.76
CA ALA A 244 10.70 -24.25 -12.17
C ALA A 244 9.55 -23.65 -12.99
N GLY A 245 9.86 -22.71 -13.89
CA GLY A 245 8.89 -22.10 -14.80
C GLY A 245 9.23 -20.66 -15.20
N ASP A 246 8.27 -20.01 -15.87
CA ASP A 246 8.42 -18.64 -16.33
C ASP A 246 8.14 -17.63 -15.21
N TYR A 247 9.18 -16.94 -14.76
CA TYR A 247 9.09 -15.83 -13.84
C TYR A 247 8.84 -14.54 -14.61
N THR A 248 7.94 -13.70 -14.11
CA THR A 248 7.67 -12.38 -14.68
C THR A 248 8.18 -11.30 -13.74
N PHE A 249 8.96 -10.40 -14.29
CA PHE A 249 9.53 -9.25 -13.58
C PHE A 249 8.81 -7.98 -14.01
N GLY A 250 8.62 -7.05 -13.09
CA GLY A 250 8.05 -5.74 -13.33
C GLY A 250 8.97 -4.62 -12.83
N LEU A 251 9.02 -3.51 -13.56
CA LEU A 251 9.74 -2.31 -13.16
C LEU A 251 8.99 -1.06 -13.61
N LEU A 252 8.79 -0.14 -12.69
CA LEU A 252 8.31 1.21 -12.97
C LEU A 252 9.10 2.23 -12.13
N SER A 253 9.21 3.47 -12.60
CA SER A 253 10.06 4.47 -11.97
C SER A 253 9.64 5.90 -12.33
N THR A 254 10.06 6.87 -11.51
CA THR A 254 9.88 8.31 -11.77
C THR A 254 11.01 8.91 -12.62
N GLY A 255 11.89 8.10 -13.14
CA GLY A 255 13.02 8.47 -13.98
C GLY A 255 13.38 7.32 -14.90
N ARG A 256 14.64 7.25 -15.30
CA ARG A 256 15.14 6.17 -16.13
C ARG A 256 15.54 5.00 -15.26
N ALA A 257 15.06 3.79 -15.57
CA ALA A 257 15.43 2.58 -14.87
C ALA A 257 15.62 1.40 -15.81
N LYS A 258 16.48 0.48 -15.44
CA LYS A 258 16.64 -0.81 -16.13
C LYS A 258 16.92 -1.92 -15.12
N MET A 259 16.47 -3.11 -15.45
CA MET A 259 16.71 -4.31 -14.65
C MET A 259 17.49 -5.31 -15.45
N ARG A 260 18.57 -5.82 -14.83
CA ARG A 260 19.34 -6.96 -15.32
C ARG A 260 19.02 -8.18 -14.48
N VAL A 261 18.96 -9.32 -15.15
CA VAL A 261 18.85 -10.62 -14.50
C VAL A 261 19.95 -11.50 -15.07
N ASP A 262 20.84 -12.02 -14.21
CA ASP A 262 22.06 -12.74 -14.62
C ASP A 262 22.86 -11.98 -15.70
N ASP A 263 23.16 -10.70 -15.44
CA ASP A 263 23.94 -9.78 -16.29
C ASP A 263 23.30 -9.35 -17.63
N GLU A 264 22.14 -9.90 -18.01
CA GLU A 264 21.40 -9.50 -19.21
C GLU A 264 20.28 -8.52 -18.88
N ILE A 265 20.09 -7.49 -19.72
CA ILE A 265 18.97 -6.54 -19.57
C ILE A 265 17.67 -7.30 -19.88
N LEU A 266 16.85 -7.51 -18.86
CA LEU A 266 15.53 -8.10 -18.99
C LEU A 266 14.44 -7.03 -19.16
N ILE A 267 14.59 -5.88 -18.50
CA ILE A 267 13.68 -4.75 -18.60
C ILE A 267 14.43 -3.46 -18.90
N ASP A 268 14.03 -2.78 -19.97
CA ASP A 268 14.50 -1.45 -20.34
C ASP A 268 13.37 -0.43 -20.19
N ASN A 269 13.33 0.22 -19.04
CA ASN A 269 12.55 1.44 -18.79
C ASN A 269 13.49 2.67 -18.76
N TRP A 270 14.58 2.61 -19.53
CA TRP A 270 15.62 3.62 -19.59
C TRP A 270 15.57 4.42 -20.90
N THR A 271 15.50 3.69 -22.02
CA THR A 271 15.60 4.27 -23.36
C THR A 271 14.39 5.12 -23.72
N ALA A 272 13.18 4.65 -23.40
CA ALA A 272 11.92 5.33 -23.73
C ALA A 272 10.84 5.05 -22.69
N PRO A 273 11.00 5.56 -21.44
CA PRO A 273 10.00 5.37 -20.38
C PRO A 273 8.67 6.00 -20.81
N GLN A 274 7.58 5.24 -20.71
CA GLN A 274 6.24 5.72 -21.03
C GLN A 274 5.58 6.27 -19.78
N PRO A 275 4.96 7.45 -19.80
CA PRO A 275 4.23 7.99 -18.65
C PRO A 275 3.15 7.03 -18.15
N GLY A 276 2.99 6.94 -16.84
CA GLY A 276 2.00 6.12 -16.15
C GLY A 276 1.42 6.81 -14.92
N ASP A 277 0.55 6.13 -14.22
CA ASP A 277 -0.20 6.66 -13.07
C ASP A 277 0.50 6.45 -11.71
N ALA A 278 1.54 5.65 -11.66
CA ALA A 278 2.31 5.43 -10.44
C ALA A 278 2.99 6.73 -9.92
N PHE A 279 3.33 6.75 -8.64
CA PHE A 279 4.00 7.89 -7.99
C PHE A 279 3.27 9.23 -8.24
N PHE A 280 1.96 9.28 -7.99
CA PHE A 280 1.14 10.48 -8.19
C PHE A 280 1.20 11.02 -9.62
N MET A 281 1.04 10.15 -10.61
CA MET A 281 1.10 10.48 -12.04
C MET A 281 2.49 10.96 -12.53
N GLN A 282 3.54 10.77 -11.74
CA GLN A 282 4.92 11.16 -12.10
C GLN A 282 5.79 9.97 -12.51
N GLY A 283 5.27 8.75 -12.38
CA GLY A 283 5.98 7.51 -12.74
C GLY A 283 5.75 7.09 -14.18
N SER A 284 6.46 6.04 -14.57
CA SER A 284 6.24 5.33 -15.84
C SER A 284 5.13 4.29 -15.70
N THR A 285 4.62 3.81 -16.85
CA THR A 285 3.93 2.52 -16.90
C THR A 285 4.88 1.41 -16.47
N GLU A 286 4.34 0.31 -15.93
CA GLU A 286 5.15 -0.86 -15.61
C GLU A 286 5.64 -1.55 -16.88
N VAL A 287 6.94 -1.71 -17.01
CA VAL A 287 7.56 -2.53 -18.05
C VAL A 287 7.79 -3.92 -17.50
N ARG A 288 7.36 -4.95 -18.24
CA ARG A 288 7.45 -6.37 -17.83
C ARG A 288 8.39 -7.14 -18.73
N GLY A 289 9.09 -8.10 -18.13
CA GLY A 289 9.93 -9.07 -18.84
C GLY A 289 9.77 -10.45 -18.19
N SER A 290 9.80 -11.52 -18.99
CA SER A 290 9.69 -12.89 -18.46
C SER A 290 10.86 -13.75 -18.90
N ARG A 291 11.24 -14.69 -18.03
CA ARG A 291 12.30 -15.65 -18.29
C ARG A 291 12.07 -16.95 -17.52
N PHE A 292 12.36 -18.08 -18.16
CA PHE A 292 12.32 -19.40 -17.53
C PHE A 292 13.54 -19.63 -16.63
N PHE A 293 13.28 -20.17 -15.43
CA PHE A 293 14.32 -20.63 -14.51
C PHE A 293 13.98 -22.01 -13.95
N GLU A 294 15.04 -22.77 -13.64
CA GLU A 294 14.90 -24.05 -12.95
C GLU A 294 14.70 -23.86 -11.45
N ALA A 295 14.04 -24.83 -10.82
CA ALA A 295 13.87 -24.84 -9.36
C ALA A 295 15.23 -24.91 -8.64
N GLY A 296 15.37 -24.14 -7.56
CA GLY A 296 16.59 -24.04 -6.76
C GLY A 296 17.65 -23.11 -7.34
N LYS A 297 17.46 -22.53 -8.53
CA LYS A 297 18.39 -21.57 -9.11
C LYS A 297 18.36 -20.26 -8.32
N ARG A 298 19.54 -19.71 -8.01
CA ARG A 298 19.72 -18.33 -7.56
C ARG A 298 20.05 -17.47 -8.77
N ILE A 299 19.28 -16.43 -8.98
CA ILE A 299 19.46 -15.45 -10.05
C ILE A 299 19.94 -14.13 -9.45
N ARG A 300 20.86 -13.47 -10.15
CA ARG A 300 21.29 -12.12 -9.78
C ARG A 300 20.31 -11.10 -10.32
N VAL A 301 19.85 -10.21 -9.46
CA VAL A 301 18.97 -9.09 -9.82
C VAL A 301 19.72 -7.79 -9.59
N GLU A 302 19.86 -6.98 -10.62
CA GLU A 302 20.46 -5.65 -10.57
C GLU A 302 19.52 -4.64 -11.20
N ILE A 303 19.28 -3.52 -10.48
CA ILE A 303 18.46 -2.42 -10.97
C ILE A 303 19.29 -1.15 -10.91
N GLU A 304 19.35 -0.43 -12.03
CA GLU A 304 19.93 0.89 -12.13
C GLU A 304 18.81 1.91 -12.31
N PHE A 305 18.91 3.04 -11.61
CA PHE A 305 17.94 4.11 -11.65
C PHE A 305 18.64 5.47 -11.67
N GLU A 306 18.21 6.35 -12.57
CA GLU A 306 18.54 7.78 -12.60
C GLU A 306 17.31 8.60 -12.25
N VAL A 307 17.49 9.46 -11.29
CA VAL A 307 16.45 10.35 -10.79
C VAL A 307 16.13 11.41 -11.85
N SER A 308 14.86 11.61 -12.17
CA SER A 308 14.45 12.77 -12.95
C SER A 308 14.49 14.04 -12.08
N ALA A 309 15.13 15.10 -12.59
CA ALA A 309 15.23 16.37 -11.87
C ALA A 309 13.86 17.05 -11.68
N ASP A 310 12.91 16.77 -12.58
CA ASP A 310 11.62 17.46 -12.68
C ASP A 310 10.53 16.78 -11.85
N THR A 311 10.81 15.65 -11.17
CA THR A 311 9.83 14.92 -10.37
C THR A 311 9.99 15.23 -8.89
N MET A 312 8.85 15.41 -8.21
CA MET A 312 8.79 15.60 -6.77
C MET A 312 9.04 14.28 -6.02
N PHE A 313 8.43 13.20 -6.50
CA PHE A 313 8.58 11.85 -5.94
C PHE A 313 9.65 11.11 -6.75
N LYS A 314 10.79 10.89 -6.14
CA LYS A 314 11.94 10.22 -6.75
C LYS A 314 11.99 8.80 -6.26
N GLY A 315 11.69 7.84 -7.14
CA GLY A 315 11.66 6.44 -6.72
C GLY A 315 11.41 5.46 -7.85
N LEU A 316 11.50 4.20 -7.49
CA LEU A 316 11.16 3.07 -8.36
C LEU A 316 10.38 2.02 -7.56
N ARG A 317 9.65 1.18 -8.30
CA ARG A 317 9.07 -0.07 -7.80
C ARG A 317 9.48 -1.21 -8.74
N TYR A 318 9.86 -2.34 -8.14
CA TYR A 318 10.12 -3.58 -8.86
C TYR A 318 9.27 -4.71 -8.30
N GLY A 319 9.03 -5.73 -9.11
CA GLY A 319 8.29 -6.91 -8.70
C GLY A 319 8.86 -8.18 -9.32
N ILE A 320 8.60 -9.32 -8.70
CA ILE A 320 8.91 -10.66 -9.23
C ILE A 320 7.70 -11.55 -8.97
N LEU A 321 7.09 -12.03 -10.05
CA LEU A 321 5.97 -12.96 -10.00
C LEU A 321 6.49 -14.36 -10.35
N GLU A 322 6.29 -15.28 -9.43
CA GLU A 322 6.60 -16.70 -9.61
C GLU A 322 5.70 -17.35 -10.67
N PRO A 323 6.12 -18.48 -11.25
CA PRO A 323 5.28 -19.24 -12.17
C PRO A 323 3.91 -19.52 -11.56
N GLN A 324 2.84 -19.11 -12.25
CA GLN A 324 1.47 -19.40 -11.81
C GLN A 324 1.12 -20.83 -12.14
N PHE A 325 0.61 -21.55 -11.15
CA PHE A 325 0.03 -22.87 -11.38
C PHE A 325 -1.25 -22.77 -12.22
N LEU A 326 -1.54 -23.83 -12.96
CA LEU A 326 -2.69 -23.90 -13.86
C LEU A 326 -4.01 -23.80 -13.09
N ASP A 327 -4.86 -22.84 -13.49
CA ASP A 327 -6.24 -22.64 -13.04
C ASP A 327 -6.50 -22.57 -11.51
N PRO A 328 -6.01 -21.53 -10.83
CA PRO A 328 -6.21 -21.36 -9.39
C PRO A 328 -7.68 -21.17 -8.99
N ILE A 329 -8.56 -20.75 -9.91
CA ILE A 329 -10.01 -20.67 -9.66
C ILE A 329 -10.62 -22.07 -9.54
N SER A 330 -10.27 -23.00 -10.43
CA SER A 330 -10.79 -24.37 -10.35
C SER A 330 -10.33 -25.10 -9.08
N GLU A 331 -9.10 -24.87 -8.62
CA GLU A 331 -8.64 -25.40 -7.32
C GLU A 331 -9.44 -24.82 -6.15
N ALA A 332 -9.71 -23.52 -6.17
CA ALA A 332 -10.52 -22.84 -5.15
C ALA A 332 -11.98 -23.36 -5.14
N VAL A 333 -12.57 -23.55 -6.32
CA VAL A 333 -13.92 -24.13 -6.48
C VAL A 333 -13.97 -25.56 -5.96
N THR A 334 -12.94 -26.36 -6.24
CA THR A 334 -12.82 -27.73 -5.70
C THR A 334 -12.76 -27.73 -4.17
N LEU A 335 -11.97 -26.84 -3.59
CA LEU A 335 -11.89 -26.67 -2.14
C LEU A 335 -13.26 -26.25 -1.56
N ALA A 336 -13.94 -25.27 -2.17
CA ALA A 336 -15.27 -24.83 -1.73
C ALA A 336 -16.30 -25.97 -1.75
N SER A 337 -16.33 -26.77 -2.82
CA SER A 337 -17.28 -27.87 -2.96
C SER A 337 -17.04 -29.00 -1.96
N ALA A 338 -15.81 -29.16 -1.46
CA ALA A 338 -15.41 -30.19 -0.49
C ALA A 338 -15.54 -29.73 0.96
N SER A 339 -16.02 -28.49 1.21
CA SER A 339 -16.08 -27.87 2.53
C SER A 339 -17.52 -27.63 2.99
N ASP A 340 -17.74 -27.69 4.32
CA ASP A 340 -19.07 -27.49 4.92
C ASP A 340 -19.51 -26.03 4.83
N ALA A 341 -18.56 -25.10 4.86
CA ALA A 341 -18.78 -23.67 4.69
C ALA A 341 -17.58 -23.02 3.99
N CYS A 342 -17.80 -21.84 3.43
CA CYS A 342 -16.78 -21.05 2.74
C CYS A 342 -16.81 -19.60 3.19
N ILE A 343 -15.63 -19.06 3.54
CA ILE A 343 -15.40 -17.63 3.71
C ILE A 343 -14.64 -17.16 2.47
N LEU A 344 -15.29 -16.33 1.66
CA LEU A 344 -14.77 -15.83 0.40
C LEU A 344 -14.31 -14.38 0.59
N MET A 345 -13.01 -14.19 0.81
CA MET A 345 -12.39 -12.89 1.07
C MET A 345 -11.92 -12.23 -0.22
N VAL A 346 -12.65 -11.22 -0.63
CA VAL A 346 -12.43 -10.47 -1.89
C VAL A 346 -12.25 -8.99 -1.59
N GLY A 347 -11.83 -8.22 -2.58
CA GLY A 347 -11.68 -6.78 -2.40
C GLY A 347 -10.61 -6.17 -3.29
N THR A 348 -10.09 -5.08 -2.80
CA THR A 348 -9.02 -4.30 -3.43
C THR A 348 -7.73 -4.38 -2.61
N ASN A 349 -6.71 -3.69 -3.08
CA ASN A 349 -5.45 -3.50 -2.37
C ASN A 349 -4.90 -2.10 -2.63
N ASP A 350 -3.73 -1.77 -2.10
CA ASP A 350 -3.07 -0.47 -2.23
C ASP A 350 -2.60 -0.14 -3.65
N ASP A 351 -2.54 -1.10 -4.57
CA ASP A 351 -2.32 -0.82 -6.00
C ASP A 351 -3.57 -0.19 -6.65
N TRP A 352 -4.76 -0.51 -6.13
CA TRP A 352 -6.05 -0.09 -6.67
C TRP A 352 -6.69 1.06 -5.89
N GLU A 353 -6.45 1.14 -4.57
CA GLU A 353 -6.95 2.19 -3.70
C GLU A 353 -5.79 2.87 -3.00
N THR A 354 -5.27 3.92 -3.61
CA THR A 354 -4.15 4.72 -3.12
C THR A 354 -4.40 6.20 -3.42
N GLU A 355 -3.70 7.06 -2.70
CA GLU A 355 -3.77 8.50 -2.92
C GLU A 355 -3.24 8.87 -4.32
N GLY A 356 -3.94 9.82 -4.97
CA GLY A 356 -3.54 10.37 -6.27
C GLY A 356 -3.84 9.47 -7.47
N ASN A 357 -4.65 8.42 -7.29
CA ASN A 357 -5.04 7.52 -8.38
C ASN A 357 -6.48 7.03 -8.19
N ASP A 358 -7.36 7.40 -9.10
CA ASP A 358 -8.75 6.97 -9.11
C ASP A 358 -8.92 5.63 -9.84
N ARG A 359 -9.93 4.86 -9.43
CA ARG A 359 -10.32 3.64 -10.14
C ARG A 359 -11.26 3.99 -11.29
N ASP A 360 -10.97 3.47 -12.47
CA ASP A 360 -11.80 3.68 -13.67
C ASP A 360 -13.12 2.92 -13.64
N THR A 361 -13.26 1.94 -12.74
CA THR A 361 -14.43 1.06 -12.66
C THR A 361 -14.75 0.70 -11.22
N LEU A 362 -16.03 0.40 -10.96
CA LEU A 362 -16.49 -0.16 -9.69
C LEU A 362 -16.32 -1.68 -9.62
N SER A 363 -15.93 -2.37 -10.70
CA SER A 363 -15.71 -3.81 -10.68
C SER A 363 -14.56 -4.20 -9.75
N LEU A 364 -14.66 -5.38 -9.16
CA LEU A 364 -13.53 -5.96 -8.43
C LEU A 364 -12.35 -6.22 -9.38
N PRO A 365 -11.11 -6.00 -8.94
CA PRO A 365 -9.93 -6.24 -9.77
C PRO A 365 -9.74 -7.71 -10.15
N GLY A 366 -9.23 -7.96 -11.36
CA GLY A 366 -8.93 -9.31 -11.85
C GLY A 366 -10.17 -10.17 -12.08
N ALA A 367 -10.05 -11.45 -11.82
CA ALA A 367 -11.13 -12.43 -12.03
C ALA A 367 -11.97 -12.72 -10.77
N GLN A 368 -12.07 -11.77 -9.84
CA GLN A 368 -12.77 -11.99 -8.58
C GLN A 368 -14.28 -12.22 -8.77
N ASP A 369 -14.94 -11.50 -9.68
CA ASP A 369 -16.37 -11.71 -9.93
C ASP A 369 -16.65 -13.12 -10.48
N GLU A 370 -15.77 -13.67 -11.33
CA GLU A 370 -15.84 -15.07 -11.80
C GLU A 370 -15.59 -16.04 -10.64
N LEU A 371 -14.57 -15.82 -9.82
CA LEU A 371 -14.28 -16.63 -8.64
C LEU A 371 -15.49 -16.70 -7.72
N ILE A 372 -16.10 -15.54 -7.41
CA ILE A 372 -17.28 -15.44 -6.54
C ILE A 372 -18.44 -16.26 -7.14
N ALA A 373 -18.79 -16.04 -8.39
CA ALA A 373 -19.90 -16.74 -9.05
C ALA A 373 -19.69 -18.27 -9.05
N ARG A 374 -18.47 -18.73 -9.34
CA ARG A 374 -18.17 -20.17 -9.39
C ARG A 374 -18.15 -20.81 -8.00
N VAL A 375 -17.68 -20.11 -6.97
CA VAL A 375 -17.71 -20.61 -5.58
C VAL A 375 -19.15 -20.66 -5.05
N LEU A 376 -19.94 -19.61 -5.27
CA LEU A 376 -21.36 -19.57 -4.86
C LEU A 376 -22.19 -20.68 -5.52
N ALA A 377 -21.87 -21.07 -6.75
CA ALA A 377 -22.56 -22.15 -7.46
C ALA A 377 -22.36 -23.54 -6.84
N VAL A 378 -21.28 -23.74 -6.04
CA VAL A 378 -20.93 -25.07 -5.48
C VAL A 378 -21.07 -25.13 -3.96
N ASN A 379 -21.09 -24.00 -3.25
CA ASN A 379 -21.22 -23.99 -1.79
C ASN A 379 -22.26 -22.95 -1.33
N PRO A 380 -23.48 -23.39 -0.93
CA PRO A 380 -24.54 -22.48 -0.48
C PRO A 380 -24.27 -21.87 0.90
N ASN A 381 -23.30 -22.38 1.66
CA ASN A 381 -22.92 -21.85 2.97
C ASN A 381 -21.70 -20.90 2.84
N THR A 382 -21.78 -20.00 1.87
CA THR A 382 -20.67 -19.06 1.58
C THR A 382 -20.96 -17.68 2.17
N VAL A 383 -20.00 -17.12 2.89
CA VAL A 383 -19.98 -15.72 3.33
C VAL A 383 -19.00 -14.95 2.45
N VAL A 384 -19.47 -13.96 1.71
CA VAL A 384 -18.60 -13.05 0.96
C VAL A 384 -18.16 -11.92 1.90
N VAL A 385 -16.87 -11.85 2.14
CA VAL A 385 -16.22 -10.82 2.97
C VAL A 385 -15.51 -9.85 2.05
N ASN A 386 -16.11 -8.67 1.85
CA ASN A 386 -15.53 -7.63 1.00
C ASN A 386 -14.60 -6.72 1.81
N ASN A 387 -13.34 -6.70 1.42
CA ASN A 387 -12.29 -5.86 2.00
C ASN A 387 -11.86 -4.79 0.98
N SER A 388 -12.70 -3.77 0.80
CA SER A 388 -12.45 -2.62 -0.07
C SER A 388 -12.76 -1.32 0.68
N GLY A 389 -11.97 -0.27 0.46
CA GLY A 389 -12.20 1.05 1.04
C GLY A 389 -13.21 1.88 0.23
N ALA A 390 -13.37 1.57 -1.06
CA ALA A 390 -14.31 2.25 -1.96
C ALA A 390 -15.48 1.33 -2.35
N PRO A 391 -16.59 1.89 -2.87
CA PRO A 391 -17.71 1.12 -3.40
C PRO A 391 -17.28 0.17 -4.51
N ILE A 392 -17.94 -0.99 -4.57
CA ILE A 392 -17.78 -1.98 -5.63
C ILE A 392 -19.12 -2.37 -6.24
N SER A 393 -19.12 -2.77 -7.50
CA SER A 393 -20.27 -3.46 -8.11
C SER A 393 -20.30 -4.91 -7.67
N MET A 394 -21.51 -5.44 -7.43
CA MET A 394 -21.75 -6.79 -6.94
C MET A 394 -22.72 -7.54 -7.87
N PRO A 395 -22.29 -7.96 -9.08
CA PRO A 395 -23.19 -8.63 -10.03
C PRO A 395 -23.73 -9.97 -9.50
N TRP A 396 -23.10 -10.52 -8.49
CA TRP A 396 -23.40 -11.77 -7.80
C TRP A 396 -24.24 -11.60 -6.52
N VAL A 397 -24.70 -10.38 -6.19
CA VAL A 397 -25.37 -10.05 -4.91
C VAL A 397 -26.60 -10.92 -4.63
N ASP A 398 -27.40 -11.22 -5.65
CA ASP A 398 -28.60 -12.05 -5.51
C ASP A 398 -28.27 -13.52 -5.19
N GLN A 399 -27.11 -14.01 -5.62
CA GLN A 399 -26.65 -15.37 -5.42
C GLN A 399 -25.95 -15.58 -4.07
N ALA A 400 -25.37 -14.52 -3.51
CA ALA A 400 -24.65 -14.61 -2.25
C ALA A 400 -25.59 -14.67 -1.05
N PRO A 401 -25.56 -15.73 -0.22
CA PRO A 401 -26.47 -15.86 0.93
C PRO A 401 -26.05 -14.98 2.11
N ALA A 402 -24.78 -14.58 2.21
CA ALA A 402 -24.31 -13.62 3.21
C ALA A 402 -23.18 -12.75 2.64
N ILE A 403 -23.25 -11.45 2.94
CA ILE A 403 -22.27 -10.43 2.48
C ILE A 403 -21.91 -9.52 3.65
N LEU A 404 -20.62 -9.44 3.96
CA LEU A 404 -20.06 -8.57 4.98
C LEU A 404 -19.10 -7.56 4.32
N GLN A 405 -19.38 -6.27 4.47
CA GLN A 405 -18.48 -5.18 4.08
C GLN A 405 -17.54 -4.84 5.22
N CYS A 406 -16.25 -5.05 5.03
CA CYS A 406 -15.26 -4.86 6.09
C CYS A 406 -14.49 -3.55 5.99
N TRP A 407 -14.54 -2.85 4.85
CA TRP A 407 -13.70 -1.68 4.58
C TRP A 407 -12.21 -1.99 4.76
N PHE A 408 -11.44 -1.03 5.28
CA PHE A 408 -10.07 -1.20 5.77
C PHE A 408 -10.06 -1.03 7.30
N PRO A 409 -10.23 -2.11 8.07
CA PRO A 409 -10.65 -2.04 9.47
C PRO A 409 -9.51 -1.85 10.48
N GLY A 410 -8.29 -1.57 10.04
CA GLY A 410 -7.15 -1.38 10.93
C GLY A 410 -6.51 -2.68 11.45
N GLN A 411 -5.61 -2.52 12.43
CA GLN A 411 -4.74 -3.60 12.91
C GLN A 411 -5.48 -4.77 13.57
N GLU A 412 -6.72 -4.57 14.02
CA GLU A 412 -7.52 -5.60 14.73
C GLU A 412 -8.42 -6.40 13.77
N PHE A 413 -8.20 -6.33 12.45
CA PHE A 413 -9.09 -6.90 11.44
C PHE A 413 -9.49 -8.35 11.72
N GLY A 414 -8.53 -9.25 11.85
CA GLY A 414 -8.84 -10.68 12.03
C GLY A 414 -9.65 -10.95 13.29
N ARG A 415 -9.30 -10.30 14.41
CA ARG A 415 -10.01 -10.45 15.67
C ARG A 415 -11.43 -9.90 15.57
N ALA A 416 -11.61 -8.72 15.00
CA ALA A 416 -12.92 -8.10 14.82
C ALA A 416 -13.81 -8.92 13.87
N LEU A 417 -13.25 -9.43 12.77
CA LEU A 417 -13.98 -10.28 11.84
C LEU A 417 -14.51 -11.56 12.49
N MET A 418 -13.77 -12.15 13.44
CA MET A 418 -14.19 -13.37 14.13
C MET A 418 -15.45 -13.21 14.97
N ASP A 419 -15.76 -12.01 15.44
CA ASP A 419 -16.96 -11.76 16.23
C ASP A 419 -18.22 -11.58 15.36
N LEU A 420 -18.04 -11.41 14.06
CA LEU A 420 -19.11 -11.20 13.08
C LEU A 420 -19.40 -12.45 12.24
N LEU A 421 -18.51 -13.44 12.24
CA LEU A 421 -18.64 -14.72 11.55
C LEU A 421 -19.18 -15.80 12.49
#